data_d722d22139cbefd6f38037bbaa5eb905
#
_entry.id   d722d22139cbefd6f38037bbaa5eb905
#
_cell.length_a   1.000
_cell.length_b   1.000
_cell.length_c   1.000
_cell.angle_alpha   90.00
_cell.angle_beta   90.00
_cell.angle_gamma   90.00
#
_symmetry.space_group_name_H-M   'P 1'
#
loop_
_entity.id
_entity.type
_entity.pdbx_description
1 polymer ?
#
loop_
_entity_poly.entity_id
_entity_poly.type
_entity_poly.pdbx_seq_one_letter_code
_entity_poly.pdbx_strand_id
1 'polypeptide(L)'
;MVIPDNMNRYIYPGSILEASSIAETRFTPIPVKNNPVHVSVSFPAKKVGGTIKEPSLLNIRQFVMDLMQQNNIGKQSATLSFDVQKFVSYDELKMTFGSNENTGLLFWGTSSAQYQNKYRIIRSSGLCIKFIQKYFTLDMDIPSNGLISGTIPGGYSPVYVSSIAYGRIGILTLETNYDYEKANKLVKETFNSLFINKNNTLTKEQEAFFNSAEMKVFIAGGSGVTGVKTIGGIKEFTNYITEGGEFSASSPGKPIFCSFANYSDDSPYRINFKIDID
;
A
#
# COMPACT_ATOMS: atom_id res chain seq x y z
N MET A 1 -5.40 2.26 -2.57
CA MET A 1 -4.55 1.69 -3.63
C MET A 1 -3.11 1.62 -3.16
N VAL A 2 -2.42 0.51 -3.35
CA VAL A 2 -0.96 0.37 -3.08
C VAL A 2 -0.18 1.15 -4.12
N ILE A 3 0.86 1.88 -3.69
CA ILE A 3 1.70 2.69 -4.59
C ILE A 3 2.94 1.88 -4.97
N PRO A 4 3.13 1.50 -6.24
CA PRO A 4 4.38 0.90 -6.72
C PRO A 4 5.51 1.95 -6.73
N ASP A 5 6.75 1.54 -6.42
CA ASP A 5 7.90 2.48 -6.34
C ASP A 5 8.17 3.24 -7.64
N ASN A 6 8.00 2.60 -8.79
CA ASN A 6 8.24 3.19 -10.10
C ASN A 6 7.16 4.19 -10.55
N MET A 7 6.00 4.21 -9.85
CA MET A 7 4.83 5.02 -10.23
C MET A 7 4.61 6.23 -9.31
N ASN A 8 5.41 6.38 -8.26
CA ASN A 8 5.18 7.39 -7.23
C ASN A 8 5.37 8.84 -7.68
N ARG A 9 5.99 9.11 -8.85
CA ARG A 9 6.28 10.45 -9.33
C ARG A 9 5.04 11.32 -9.58
N TYR A 10 3.90 10.69 -9.87
CA TYR A 10 2.62 11.38 -10.11
C TYR A 10 1.68 11.34 -8.90
N ILE A 11 2.09 10.65 -7.82
CA ILE A 11 1.26 10.48 -6.62
C ILE A 11 1.68 11.49 -5.57
N TYR A 12 0.98 12.62 -5.57
CA TYR A 12 1.10 13.67 -4.55
C TYR A 12 -0.25 14.39 -4.37
N PRO A 13 -0.62 14.88 -3.17
CA PRO A 13 -1.87 15.58 -2.94
C PRO A 13 -2.08 16.72 -3.94
N GLY A 14 -3.26 16.75 -4.55
CA GLY A 14 -3.62 17.70 -5.61
C GLY A 14 -3.19 17.29 -7.02
N SER A 15 -2.46 16.19 -7.21
CA SER A 15 -2.17 15.66 -8.55
C SER A 15 -3.46 15.23 -9.24
N ILE A 16 -3.71 15.74 -10.46
CA ILE A 16 -4.91 15.46 -11.24
C ILE A 16 -4.60 14.46 -12.33
N LEU A 17 -5.32 13.35 -12.32
CA LEU A 17 -5.05 12.17 -13.14
C LEU A 17 -6.30 11.76 -13.92
N GLU A 18 -6.10 11.07 -15.03
CA GLU A 18 -7.19 10.42 -15.77
C GLU A 18 -7.70 9.19 -15.01
N ALA A 19 -9.01 9.15 -14.71
CA ALA A 19 -9.63 8.12 -13.90
C ALA A 19 -9.40 6.70 -14.43
N SER A 20 -9.53 6.49 -15.74
CA SER A 20 -9.32 5.18 -16.38
C SER A 20 -7.90 4.64 -16.18
N SER A 21 -6.91 5.53 -16.04
CA SER A 21 -5.51 5.14 -15.84
C SER A 21 -5.20 4.64 -14.42
N ILE A 22 -6.09 4.93 -13.45
CA ILE A 22 -5.87 4.54 -12.05
C ILE A 22 -5.98 3.03 -11.88
N ALA A 23 -7.03 2.42 -12.43
CA ALA A 23 -7.27 0.98 -12.32
C ALA A 23 -6.15 0.15 -12.98
N GLU A 24 -5.44 0.75 -13.93
CA GLU A 24 -4.34 0.14 -14.68
C GLU A 24 -2.95 0.57 -14.17
N THR A 25 -2.88 1.26 -13.03
CA THR A 25 -1.65 1.78 -12.40
C THR A 25 -0.75 2.64 -13.30
N ARG A 26 -1.28 3.18 -14.39
CA ARG A 26 -0.51 4.07 -15.30
C ARG A 26 -0.36 5.49 -14.75
N PHE A 27 -1.33 5.96 -13.95
CA PHE A 27 -1.34 7.29 -13.34
C PHE A 27 -1.04 8.41 -14.35
N THR A 28 -1.85 8.48 -15.41
CA THR A 28 -1.68 9.46 -16.48
C THR A 28 -2.07 10.86 -15.99
N PRO A 29 -1.13 11.82 -15.89
CA PRO A 29 -1.46 13.17 -15.45
C PRO A 29 -2.22 13.93 -16.53
N ILE A 30 -3.21 14.73 -16.09
CA ILE A 30 -3.88 15.69 -16.97
C ILE A 30 -3.05 16.99 -16.95
N PRO A 31 -2.71 17.55 -18.11
CA PRO A 31 -1.82 18.72 -18.22
C PRO A 31 -2.57 20.01 -17.86
N VAL A 32 -2.71 20.27 -16.57
CA VAL A 32 -3.35 21.48 -16.02
C VAL A 32 -2.45 22.14 -15.00
N LYS A 33 -2.67 23.42 -14.75
CA LYS A 33 -1.97 24.17 -13.70
C LYS A 33 -2.78 24.10 -12.41
N ASN A 34 -2.20 23.52 -11.38
CA ASN A 34 -2.82 23.39 -10.08
C ASN A 34 -2.84 24.72 -9.31
N ASN A 35 -3.92 24.95 -8.59
CA ASN A 35 -3.99 25.96 -7.54
C ASN A 35 -3.23 25.48 -6.28
N PRO A 36 -2.91 26.39 -5.33
CA PRO A 36 -2.41 26.01 -4.03
C PRO A 36 -3.35 25.02 -3.32
N VAL A 37 -2.78 24.04 -2.63
CA VAL A 37 -3.53 23.05 -1.84
C VAL A 37 -3.20 23.19 -0.36
N HIS A 38 -4.20 22.96 0.49
CA HIS A 38 -4.01 22.84 1.94
C HIS A 38 -3.87 21.37 2.30
N VAL A 39 -2.85 21.05 3.10
CA VAL A 39 -2.57 19.67 3.50
C VAL A 39 -2.27 19.60 4.99
N SER A 40 -2.58 18.45 5.59
CA SER A 40 -2.31 18.17 6.99
C SER A 40 -1.81 16.74 7.18
N VAL A 41 -1.07 16.52 8.27
CA VAL A 41 -0.56 15.20 8.68
C VAL A 41 -1.30 14.67 9.89
N SER A 42 -1.45 13.34 9.98
CA SER A 42 -2.17 12.69 11.07
C SER A 42 -1.33 12.41 12.32
N PHE A 43 -0.02 12.63 12.31
CA PHE A 43 0.79 12.47 13.51
C PHE A 43 0.61 13.65 14.49
N PRO A 44 0.70 13.42 15.81
CA PRO A 44 0.59 14.50 16.80
C PRO A 44 1.74 15.50 16.67
N ALA A 45 1.41 16.78 16.49
CA ALA A 45 2.40 17.85 16.34
C ALA A 45 1.81 19.19 16.74
N LYS A 46 2.66 20.19 17.03
CA LYS A 46 2.22 21.58 17.30
C LYS A 46 1.70 22.23 16.01
N LYS A 47 2.33 21.94 14.89
CA LYS A 47 1.92 22.39 13.56
C LYS A 47 1.62 21.13 12.73
N VAL A 48 0.38 20.92 12.35
CA VAL A 48 -0.06 19.72 11.65
C VAL A 48 -0.27 19.91 10.15
N GLY A 49 -0.22 21.16 9.62
CA GLY A 49 -0.53 21.37 8.23
C GLY A 49 -0.06 22.73 7.71
N GLY A 50 -0.37 23.01 6.45
CA GLY A 50 -0.08 24.26 5.77
C GLY A 50 -0.48 24.25 4.31
N THR A 51 -0.11 25.33 3.60
CA THR A 51 -0.43 25.54 2.18
C THR A 51 0.78 25.22 1.31
N ILE A 52 0.59 24.39 0.30
CA ILE A 52 1.56 24.14 -0.76
C ILE A 52 1.15 24.96 -1.98
N LYS A 53 1.92 26.01 -2.28
CA LYS A 53 1.61 26.98 -3.34
C LYS A 53 1.65 26.34 -4.73
N GLU A 54 2.59 25.45 -4.95
CA GLU A 54 2.80 24.74 -6.22
C GLU A 54 2.85 23.23 -5.93
N PRO A 55 1.70 22.54 -6.00
CA PRO A 55 1.64 21.11 -5.75
C PRO A 55 2.54 20.34 -6.74
N SER A 56 3.51 19.64 -6.19
CA SER A 56 4.45 18.78 -6.92
C SER A 56 5.04 17.73 -5.97
N LEU A 57 5.56 16.65 -6.52
CA LEU A 57 6.21 15.62 -5.70
C LEU A 57 7.34 16.20 -4.83
N LEU A 58 8.16 17.11 -5.41
CA LEU A 58 9.25 17.76 -4.68
C LEU A 58 8.74 18.59 -3.51
N ASN A 59 7.79 19.48 -3.78
CA ASN A 59 7.28 20.40 -2.76
C ASN A 59 6.51 19.68 -1.65
N ILE A 60 5.81 18.59 -1.98
CA ILE A 60 5.15 17.72 -0.99
C ILE A 60 6.18 17.03 -0.10
N ARG A 61 7.24 16.44 -0.68
CA ARG A 61 8.30 15.79 0.10
C ARG A 61 9.01 16.77 1.02
N GLN A 62 9.35 17.96 0.50
CA GLN A 62 9.98 19.02 1.29
C GLN A 62 9.07 19.47 2.43
N PHE A 63 7.78 19.69 2.14
CA PHE A 63 6.79 20.05 3.15
C PHE A 63 6.72 19.05 4.31
N VAL A 64 6.67 17.75 4.02
CA VAL A 64 6.65 16.69 5.05
C VAL A 64 7.92 16.72 5.89
N MET A 65 9.08 16.86 5.26
CA MET A 65 10.37 16.93 5.96
C MET A 65 10.47 18.16 6.85
N ASP A 66 10.11 19.34 6.31
CA ASP A 66 10.13 20.60 7.06
C ASP A 66 9.18 20.55 8.25
N LEU A 67 7.99 19.96 8.06
CA LEU A 67 6.99 19.83 9.11
C LEU A 67 7.49 18.93 10.25
N MET A 68 8.12 17.80 9.92
CA MET A 68 8.70 16.89 10.91
C MET A 68 9.87 17.54 11.67
N GLN A 69 10.73 18.29 10.98
CA GLN A 69 11.85 19.01 11.59
C GLN A 69 11.37 20.14 12.49
N GLN A 70 10.45 20.99 12.01
CA GLN A 70 9.88 22.11 12.80
C GLN A 70 9.18 21.62 14.07
N ASN A 71 8.57 20.47 14.05
CA ASN A 71 7.93 19.86 15.22
C ASN A 71 8.89 19.01 16.07
N ASN A 72 10.15 18.89 15.66
CA ASN A 72 11.15 18.07 16.33
C ASN A 72 10.68 16.64 16.59
N ILE A 73 10.09 16.02 15.54
CA ILE A 73 9.47 14.71 15.65
C ILE A 73 10.53 13.66 15.94
N GLY A 74 10.55 13.21 17.19
CA GLY A 74 11.33 12.06 17.63
C GLY A 74 10.71 10.73 17.15
N LYS A 75 11.15 9.63 17.72
CA LYS A 75 10.60 8.30 17.41
C LYS A 75 9.12 8.22 17.77
N GLN A 76 8.31 7.83 16.81
CA GLN A 76 6.88 7.60 16.94
C GLN A 76 6.58 6.16 16.56
N SER A 77 5.63 5.53 17.26
CA SER A 77 5.20 4.17 16.95
C SER A 77 4.22 4.15 15.78
N ALA A 78 4.41 3.19 14.88
CA ALA A 78 3.47 2.92 13.80
C ALA A 78 2.17 2.28 14.33
N THR A 79 1.06 2.57 13.67
CA THR A 79 -0.16 1.79 13.83
C THR A 79 -0.05 0.52 13.02
N LEU A 80 -0.14 -0.62 13.70
CA LEU A 80 -0.07 -1.94 13.08
C LEU A 80 -1.47 -2.48 12.83
N SER A 81 -1.70 -3.00 11.64
CA SER A 81 -2.86 -3.82 11.32
C SER A 81 -2.46 -5.00 10.44
N PHE A 82 -3.14 -6.13 10.61
CA PHE A 82 -3.05 -7.23 9.66
C PHE A 82 -4.43 -7.83 9.42
N ASP A 83 -4.59 -8.41 8.25
CA ASP A 83 -5.81 -9.09 7.82
C ASP A 83 -5.42 -10.39 7.11
N VAL A 84 -6.23 -11.43 7.28
CA VAL A 84 -6.02 -12.74 6.65
C VAL A 84 -7.26 -13.07 5.85
N GLN A 85 -7.09 -13.21 4.54
CA GLN A 85 -8.15 -13.50 3.60
C GLN A 85 -7.88 -14.82 2.89
N LYS A 86 -8.94 -15.59 2.64
CA LYS A 86 -8.89 -16.74 1.75
C LYS A 86 -8.83 -16.26 0.31
N PHE A 87 -8.05 -16.92 -0.53
CA PHE A 87 -8.12 -16.77 -1.98
C PHE A 87 -8.06 -18.13 -2.65
N VAL A 88 -8.68 -18.25 -3.80
CA VAL A 88 -8.67 -19.45 -4.65
C VAL A 88 -8.08 -19.14 -6.03
N SER A 89 -8.08 -17.86 -6.40
CA SER A 89 -7.48 -17.35 -7.61
C SER A 89 -6.56 -16.16 -7.28
N TYR A 90 -5.39 -16.13 -7.89
CA TYR A 90 -4.48 -14.98 -7.76
C TYR A 90 -5.06 -13.69 -8.34
N ASP A 91 -6.07 -13.78 -9.18
CA ASP A 91 -6.77 -12.61 -9.70
C ASP A 91 -7.54 -11.84 -8.61
N GLU A 92 -7.97 -12.54 -7.54
CA GLU A 92 -8.61 -11.91 -6.37
C GLU A 92 -7.68 -10.93 -5.63
N LEU A 93 -6.36 -11.11 -5.76
CA LEU A 93 -5.37 -10.23 -5.13
C LEU A 93 -5.41 -8.80 -5.70
N LYS A 94 -6.03 -8.58 -6.86
CA LYS A 94 -6.31 -7.23 -7.40
C LYS A 94 -7.01 -6.36 -6.35
N MET A 95 -7.95 -6.92 -5.59
CA MET A 95 -8.64 -6.20 -4.51
C MET A 95 -7.68 -5.83 -3.37
N THR A 96 -6.74 -6.71 -3.03
CA THR A 96 -5.76 -6.47 -1.98
C THR A 96 -4.80 -5.34 -2.34
N PHE A 97 -4.38 -5.26 -3.61
CA PHE A 97 -3.52 -4.18 -4.12
C PHE A 97 -4.30 -2.91 -4.48
N GLY A 98 -5.58 -3.03 -4.76
CA GLY A 98 -6.42 -1.92 -5.22
C GLY A 98 -6.14 -1.55 -6.68
N SER A 99 -5.84 -2.52 -7.55
CA SER A 99 -5.51 -2.31 -8.96
C SER A 99 -6.01 -3.46 -9.81
N ASN A 100 -6.50 -3.17 -11.03
CA ASN A 100 -6.85 -4.18 -12.05
C ASN A 100 -5.65 -4.65 -12.86
N GLU A 101 -4.49 -4.04 -12.70
CA GLU A 101 -3.28 -4.56 -13.31
C GLU A 101 -3.02 -5.97 -12.80
N ASN A 102 -2.51 -6.79 -13.70
CA ASN A 102 -2.20 -8.15 -13.40
C ASN A 102 -1.14 -8.21 -12.31
N THR A 103 -1.59 -8.40 -11.08
CA THR A 103 -0.76 -8.52 -9.89
C THR A 103 0.27 -9.63 -10.01
N GLY A 104 0.10 -10.52 -10.97
CA GLY A 104 1.09 -11.49 -11.37
C GLY A 104 2.44 -10.87 -11.73
N LEU A 105 2.48 -9.78 -12.48
CA LEU A 105 3.73 -9.06 -12.78
C LEU A 105 4.38 -8.48 -11.53
N LEU A 106 3.59 -8.00 -10.57
CA LEU A 106 4.09 -7.51 -9.27
C LEU A 106 4.54 -8.66 -8.35
N PHE A 107 3.84 -9.82 -8.42
CA PHE A 107 4.11 -10.97 -7.54
C PHE A 107 5.08 -11.99 -8.13
N TRP A 108 5.13 -12.15 -9.47
CA TRP A 108 5.77 -13.32 -10.08
C TRP A 108 7.07 -13.01 -10.79
N GLY A 109 7.44 -11.74 -10.95
CA GLY A 109 8.57 -11.36 -11.80
C GLY A 109 8.30 -11.65 -13.29
N THR A 110 9.23 -11.30 -14.15
CA THR A 110 9.11 -11.28 -15.61
C THR A 110 9.15 -12.64 -16.32
N SER A 111 8.99 -13.78 -15.65
CA SER A 111 9.00 -15.07 -16.33
C SER A 111 7.62 -15.40 -16.92
N SER A 112 7.43 -15.01 -18.18
CA SER A 112 6.22 -15.21 -18.97
C SER A 112 5.75 -16.67 -19.13
N ALA A 113 6.61 -17.65 -18.91
CA ALA A 113 6.29 -19.07 -19.11
C ALA A 113 5.44 -19.69 -17.97
N GLN A 114 5.46 -19.15 -16.78
CA GLN A 114 4.63 -19.63 -15.67
C GLN A 114 3.23 -18.98 -15.62
N TYR A 115 3.02 -17.98 -16.46
CA TYR A 115 1.85 -17.12 -16.44
C TYR A 115 0.59 -17.74 -17.06
N GLN A 116 0.76 -18.65 -18.03
CA GLN A 116 -0.35 -19.12 -18.86
C GLN A 116 -1.27 -20.17 -18.19
N ASN A 117 -0.92 -20.72 -17.02
CA ASN A 117 -1.71 -21.79 -16.40
C ASN A 117 -1.98 -21.67 -14.89
N LYS A 118 -1.76 -20.51 -14.23
CA LYS A 118 -1.80 -20.43 -12.77
C LYS A 118 -2.57 -19.27 -12.18
N TYR A 119 -3.79 -19.05 -12.63
CA TYR A 119 -4.69 -18.14 -11.91
C TYR A 119 -5.19 -18.77 -10.61
N ARG A 120 -5.28 -20.10 -10.51
CA ARG A 120 -5.77 -20.81 -9.32
C ARG A 120 -4.62 -21.33 -8.44
N ILE A 121 -4.92 -21.45 -7.15
CA ILE A 121 -4.05 -22.15 -6.21
C ILE A 121 -3.90 -23.62 -6.63
N ILE A 122 -2.71 -24.19 -6.37
CA ILE A 122 -2.42 -25.61 -6.68
C ILE A 122 -2.68 -26.49 -5.48
N ARG A 123 -2.59 -25.92 -4.27
CA ARG A 123 -2.75 -26.65 -3.00
C ARG A 123 -4.19 -26.53 -2.47
N SER A 124 -4.49 -27.22 -1.39
CA SER A 124 -5.83 -27.28 -0.80
C SER A 124 -6.36 -25.93 -0.34
N SER A 125 -5.49 -25.02 0.10
CA SER A 125 -5.87 -23.71 0.64
C SER A 125 -4.88 -22.63 0.27
N GLY A 126 -5.42 -21.44 -0.10
CA GLY A 126 -4.68 -20.22 -0.30
C GLY A 126 -5.08 -19.15 0.74
N LEU A 127 -4.08 -18.54 1.38
CA LEU A 127 -4.25 -17.43 2.32
C LEU A 127 -3.43 -16.24 1.87
N CYS A 128 -4.05 -15.06 1.89
CA CYS A 128 -3.40 -13.79 1.68
C CYS A 128 -3.38 -13.02 3.00
N ILE A 129 -2.20 -12.72 3.49
CA ILE A 129 -1.99 -11.96 4.71
C ILE A 129 -1.51 -10.57 4.29
N LYS A 130 -2.32 -9.55 4.57
CA LYS A 130 -1.99 -8.15 4.37
C LYS A 130 -1.60 -7.52 5.69
N PHE A 131 -0.39 -7.03 5.76
CA PHE A 131 0.20 -6.41 6.91
C PHE A 131 0.53 -4.95 6.59
N ILE A 132 0.15 -4.03 7.47
CA ILE A 132 0.36 -2.59 7.30
C ILE A 132 0.92 -2.02 8.61
N GLN A 133 2.06 -1.33 8.50
CA GLN A 133 2.56 -0.41 9.52
C GLN A 133 2.38 1.01 8.98
N LYS A 134 1.27 1.62 9.35
CA LYS A 134 0.96 3.00 8.99
C LYS A 134 1.63 3.95 9.98
N TYR A 135 2.47 4.83 9.48
CA TYR A 135 3.14 5.87 10.23
C TYR A 135 2.23 7.08 10.40
N PHE A 136 1.79 7.64 9.29
CA PHE A 136 0.87 8.77 9.24
C PHE A 136 0.21 8.87 7.86
N THR A 137 -0.79 9.74 7.77
CA THR A 137 -1.34 10.19 6.48
C THR A 137 -0.98 11.64 6.23
N LEU A 138 -0.87 12.00 4.97
CA LEU A 138 -0.87 13.36 4.47
C LEU A 138 -2.16 13.54 3.69
N ASP A 139 -3.07 14.31 4.25
CA ASP A 139 -4.42 14.50 3.74
C ASP A 139 -4.57 15.91 3.16
N MET A 140 -5.31 16.03 2.08
CA MET A 140 -5.62 17.31 1.45
C MET A 140 -7.03 17.74 1.85
N ASP A 141 -7.17 19.01 2.21
CA ASP A 141 -8.49 19.61 2.41
C ASP A 141 -9.25 19.71 1.09
N ILE A 142 -10.58 19.63 1.14
CA ILE A 142 -11.44 19.90 -0.02
C ILE A 142 -11.17 21.32 -0.52
N PRO A 143 -10.80 21.51 -1.79
CA PRO A 143 -10.37 22.81 -2.29
C PRO A 143 -11.56 23.76 -2.48
N SER A 144 -11.71 24.74 -1.58
CA SER A 144 -12.81 25.74 -1.63
C SER A 144 -12.79 26.62 -2.88
N ASN A 145 -11.62 26.79 -3.51
CA ASN A 145 -11.44 27.61 -4.71
C ASN A 145 -11.16 26.80 -5.97
N GLY A 146 -11.47 25.49 -5.95
CA GLY A 146 -11.13 24.55 -7.01
C GLY A 146 -9.64 24.19 -7.06
N LEU A 147 -9.33 23.07 -7.69
CA LEU A 147 -7.96 22.53 -7.78
C LEU A 147 -7.11 23.13 -8.90
N ILE A 148 -7.73 23.77 -9.89
CA ILE A 148 -7.01 24.32 -11.05
C ILE A 148 -7.42 25.76 -11.37
N SER A 149 -6.51 26.46 -12.02
CA SER A 149 -6.80 27.73 -12.69
C SER A 149 -7.16 27.45 -14.14
N GLY A 150 -8.46 27.55 -14.47
CA GLY A 150 -8.96 27.30 -15.82
C GLY A 150 -9.87 26.07 -15.90
N THR A 151 -9.98 25.49 -17.09
CA THR A 151 -10.86 24.35 -17.37
C THR A 151 -10.05 23.10 -17.72
N ILE A 152 -10.58 21.94 -17.36
CA ILE A 152 -10.02 20.66 -17.83
C ILE A 152 -10.35 20.50 -19.31
N PRO A 153 -9.37 20.14 -20.14
CA PRO A 153 -9.63 19.84 -21.57
C PRO A 153 -10.72 18.78 -21.74
N GLY A 154 -11.52 18.88 -22.78
CA GLY A 154 -12.57 17.92 -23.07
C GLY A 154 -12.01 16.51 -23.27
N GLY A 155 -12.82 15.49 -22.96
CA GLY A 155 -12.48 14.07 -23.15
C GLY A 155 -11.78 13.39 -21.99
N TYR A 156 -11.48 14.11 -20.88
CA TYR A 156 -10.93 13.54 -19.65
C TYR A 156 -12.01 13.27 -18.59
N SER A 157 -11.81 12.22 -17.81
CA SER A 157 -12.55 11.93 -16.58
C SER A 157 -11.60 12.14 -15.39
N PRO A 158 -11.50 13.37 -14.85
CA PRO A 158 -10.47 13.71 -13.89
C PRO A 158 -10.78 13.18 -12.49
N VAL A 159 -9.75 12.66 -11.86
CA VAL A 159 -9.67 12.39 -10.42
C VAL A 159 -8.42 13.05 -9.86
N TYR A 160 -8.39 13.28 -8.55
CA TYR A 160 -7.20 13.81 -7.91
C TYR A 160 -6.78 13.00 -6.69
N VAL A 161 -5.50 13.05 -6.36
CA VAL A 161 -4.94 12.43 -5.16
C VAL A 161 -5.36 13.26 -3.95
N SER A 162 -6.21 12.68 -3.10
CA SER A 162 -6.76 13.34 -1.90
C SER A 162 -5.99 13.03 -0.63
N SER A 163 -5.36 11.84 -0.55
CA SER A 163 -4.62 11.40 0.63
C SER A 163 -3.50 10.43 0.27
N ILE A 164 -2.42 10.47 1.05
CA ILE A 164 -1.29 9.53 0.96
C ILE A 164 -0.98 9.00 2.35
N ALA A 165 -0.94 7.68 2.50
CA ALA A 165 -0.45 7.02 3.70
C ALA A 165 1.04 6.68 3.56
N TYR A 166 1.80 7.05 4.57
CA TYR A 166 3.22 6.73 4.71
C TYR A 166 3.40 5.56 5.67
N GLY A 167 4.39 4.72 5.39
CA GLY A 167 4.66 3.57 6.24
C GLY A 167 5.34 2.41 5.53
N ARG A 168 4.89 1.20 5.88
CA ARG A 168 5.36 -0.08 5.32
C ARG A 168 4.16 -1.00 5.09
N ILE A 169 4.22 -1.78 4.04
CA ILE A 169 3.25 -2.82 3.73
C ILE A 169 3.97 -4.12 3.40
N GLY A 170 3.43 -5.22 3.88
CA GLY A 170 3.77 -6.56 3.45
C GLY A 170 2.51 -7.31 3.04
N ILE A 171 2.55 -7.99 1.91
CA ILE A 171 1.50 -8.90 1.47
C ILE A 171 2.16 -10.25 1.28
N LEU A 172 1.75 -11.22 2.10
CA LEU A 172 2.21 -12.59 2.05
C LEU A 172 1.10 -13.46 1.47
N THR A 173 1.37 -14.15 0.38
CA THR A 173 0.52 -15.25 -0.08
C THR A 173 1.12 -16.57 0.38
N LEU A 174 0.25 -17.46 0.81
CA LEU A 174 0.60 -18.77 1.33
C LEU A 174 -0.33 -19.81 0.72
N GLU A 175 0.24 -20.83 0.05
CA GLU A 175 -0.47 -22.02 -0.36
C GLU A 175 -0.05 -23.21 0.50
N THR A 176 -1.03 -23.99 0.98
CA THR A 176 -0.80 -25.12 1.88
C THR A 176 -1.76 -26.27 1.59
N ASN A 177 -1.35 -27.49 1.96
CA ASN A 177 -2.21 -28.67 1.94
C ASN A 177 -3.05 -28.84 3.22
N TYR A 178 -2.89 -27.96 4.21
CA TYR A 178 -3.79 -27.89 5.36
C TYR A 178 -5.17 -27.37 4.90
N ASP A 179 -6.23 -27.81 5.58
CA ASP A 179 -7.54 -27.18 5.40
C ASP A 179 -7.50 -25.71 5.82
N TYR A 180 -8.43 -24.92 5.26
CA TYR A 180 -8.44 -23.48 5.45
C TYR A 180 -8.57 -23.06 6.91
N GLU A 181 -9.45 -23.72 7.68
CA GLU A 181 -9.73 -23.33 9.06
C GLU A 181 -8.49 -23.53 9.94
N LYS A 182 -7.81 -24.68 9.79
CA LYS A 182 -6.57 -24.96 10.50
C LYS A 182 -5.45 -24.00 10.08
N ALA A 183 -5.30 -23.77 8.78
CA ALA A 183 -4.29 -22.84 8.25
C ALA A 183 -4.53 -21.40 8.75
N ASN A 184 -5.76 -20.91 8.67
CA ASN A 184 -6.15 -19.57 9.15
C ASN A 184 -5.90 -19.40 10.65
N LYS A 185 -6.24 -20.41 11.45
CA LYS A 185 -5.97 -20.42 12.89
C LYS A 185 -4.47 -20.30 13.17
N LEU A 186 -3.64 -21.17 12.56
CA LEU A 186 -2.18 -21.16 12.76
C LEU A 186 -1.55 -19.81 12.35
N VAL A 187 -1.99 -19.25 11.23
CA VAL A 187 -1.54 -17.92 10.78
C VAL A 187 -1.91 -16.86 11.80
N LYS A 188 -3.19 -16.76 12.21
CA LYS A 188 -3.65 -15.75 13.16
C LYS A 188 -2.95 -15.87 14.52
N GLU A 189 -2.82 -17.07 15.05
CA GLU A 189 -2.12 -17.32 16.31
C GLU A 189 -0.65 -16.91 16.24
N THR A 190 0.03 -17.24 15.12
CA THR A 190 1.42 -16.84 14.90
C THR A 190 1.58 -15.34 14.85
N PHE A 191 0.76 -14.66 14.04
CA PHE A 191 0.85 -13.20 13.90
C PHE A 191 0.46 -12.48 15.20
N ASN A 192 -0.55 -12.95 15.93
CA ASN A 192 -0.88 -12.40 17.24
C ASN A 192 0.25 -12.59 18.24
N SER A 193 0.89 -13.76 18.26
CA SER A 193 2.03 -14.03 19.15
C SER A 193 3.19 -13.10 18.84
N LEU A 194 3.54 -12.96 17.57
CA LEU A 194 4.68 -12.14 17.14
C LEU A 194 4.45 -10.64 17.35
N PHE A 195 3.24 -10.13 17.09
CA PHE A 195 2.98 -8.69 17.03
C PHE A 195 2.34 -8.13 18.29
N ILE A 196 1.44 -8.86 18.90
CA ILE A 196 0.75 -8.40 20.11
C ILE A 196 1.56 -8.78 21.35
N ASN A 197 1.99 -10.04 21.42
CA ASN A 197 2.71 -10.55 22.59
C ASN A 197 4.23 -10.34 22.50
N LYS A 198 4.75 -9.85 21.35
CA LYS A 198 6.19 -9.68 21.08
C LYS A 198 7.01 -10.94 21.36
N ASN A 199 6.39 -12.11 21.20
CA ASN A 199 7.05 -13.40 21.38
C ASN A 199 7.62 -13.86 20.03
N ASN A 200 8.93 -13.93 19.92
CA ASN A 200 9.63 -14.27 18.67
C ASN A 200 9.81 -15.79 18.48
N THR A 201 9.19 -16.63 19.33
CA THR A 201 9.35 -18.08 19.25
C THR A 201 8.09 -18.70 18.66
N LEU A 202 8.27 -19.42 17.57
CA LEU A 202 7.21 -20.24 16.95
C LEU A 202 7.12 -21.58 17.69
N THR A 203 5.92 -22.13 17.76
CA THR A 203 5.72 -23.52 18.19
C THR A 203 6.21 -24.48 17.09
N LYS A 204 6.52 -25.73 17.45
CA LYS A 204 6.91 -26.76 16.46
C LYS A 204 5.83 -26.96 15.38
N GLU A 205 4.56 -26.85 15.74
CA GLU A 205 3.45 -26.98 14.79
C GLU A 205 3.43 -25.78 13.81
N GLN A 206 3.63 -24.56 14.30
CA GLN A 206 3.72 -23.38 13.46
C GLN A 206 4.92 -23.42 12.51
N GLU A 207 6.10 -23.86 13.01
CA GLU A 207 7.28 -24.03 12.18
C GLU A 207 7.05 -25.07 11.08
N ALA A 208 6.48 -26.23 11.41
CA ALA A 208 6.17 -27.27 10.45
C ALA A 208 5.17 -26.80 9.40
N PHE A 209 4.14 -26.06 9.81
CA PHE A 209 3.15 -25.48 8.92
C PHE A 209 3.80 -24.53 7.90
N PHE A 210 4.52 -23.51 8.37
CA PHE A 210 5.15 -22.52 7.47
C PHE A 210 6.25 -23.15 6.60
N ASN A 211 7.02 -24.09 7.10
CA ASN A 211 8.05 -24.78 6.32
C ASN A 211 7.47 -25.69 5.21
N SER A 212 6.24 -26.18 5.38
CA SER A 212 5.53 -26.99 4.38
C SER A 212 4.77 -26.14 3.35
N ALA A 213 4.56 -24.85 3.61
CA ALA A 213 3.79 -23.97 2.76
C ALA A 213 4.64 -23.35 1.64
N GLU A 214 4.01 -23.08 0.50
CA GLU A 214 4.60 -22.22 -0.53
C GLU A 214 4.23 -20.77 -0.23
N MET A 215 5.24 -19.92 -0.06
CA MET A 215 5.04 -18.53 0.34
C MET A 215 5.67 -17.58 -0.65
N LYS A 216 4.99 -16.45 -0.90
CA LYS A 216 5.50 -15.31 -1.66
C LYS A 216 5.17 -14.03 -0.93
N VAL A 217 6.12 -13.11 -0.90
CA VAL A 217 5.98 -11.84 -0.18
C VAL A 217 6.22 -10.67 -1.10
N PHE A 218 5.28 -9.76 -1.08
CA PHE A 218 5.45 -8.39 -1.58
C PHE A 218 5.68 -7.46 -0.39
N ILE A 219 6.69 -6.62 -0.46
CA ILE A 219 6.98 -5.59 0.54
C ILE A 219 7.16 -4.25 -0.14
N ALA A 220 6.59 -3.20 0.47
CA ALA A 220 6.78 -1.81 0.05
C ALA A 220 6.97 -0.90 1.26
N GLY A 221 7.77 0.16 1.09
CA GLY A 221 8.09 1.09 2.16
C GLY A 221 9.29 0.66 3.02
N GLY A 222 9.61 1.45 4.03
CA GLY A 222 10.79 1.25 4.85
C GLY A 222 12.10 1.65 4.16
N SER A 223 13.23 1.15 4.65
CA SER A 223 14.57 1.40 4.11
C SER A 223 15.00 0.42 3.01
N GLY A 224 14.18 -0.59 2.72
CA GLY A 224 14.49 -1.65 1.76
C GLY A 224 14.06 -1.33 0.32
N VAL A 225 14.51 -2.15 -0.60
CA VAL A 225 14.06 -2.13 -2.00
C VAL A 225 12.66 -2.72 -2.07
N THR A 226 11.73 -2.00 -2.72
CA THR A 226 10.40 -2.51 -3.02
C THR A 226 10.53 -3.64 -4.03
N GLY A 227 9.92 -4.76 -3.77
CA GLY A 227 9.95 -5.87 -4.71
C GLY A 227 9.34 -7.13 -4.16
N VAL A 228 9.01 -8.04 -5.07
CA VAL A 228 8.56 -9.39 -4.72
C VAL A 228 9.75 -10.22 -4.32
N LYS A 229 9.71 -10.74 -3.10
CA LYS A 229 10.67 -11.75 -2.64
C LYS A 229 9.97 -13.07 -2.45
N THR A 230 10.55 -14.13 -2.96
CA THR A 230 10.19 -15.48 -2.52
C THR A 230 10.87 -15.71 -1.18
N ILE A 231 10.09 -16.02 -0.15
CA ILE A 231 10.61 -16.25 1.20
C ILE A 231 10.71 -17.77 1.44
N GLY A 232 11.87 -18.20 1.89
CA GLY A 232 12.11 -19.59 2.30
C GLY A 232 11.54 -19.94 3.67
N GLY A 233 10.84 -19.01 4.34
CA GLY A 233 10.24 -19.22 5.65
C GLY A 233 9.65 -17.97 6.26
N ILE A 234 8.83 -18.14 7.30
CA ILE A 234 8.15 -17.02 8.02
C ILE A 234 9.13 -16.07 8.71
N LYS A 235 10.33 -16.52 9.05
CA LYS A 235 11.31 -15.77 9.84
C LYS A 235 11.77 -14.48 9.15
N GLU A 236 12.00 -14.52 7.83
CA GLU A 236 12.41 -13.31 7.08
C GLU A 236 11.28 -12.28 7.04
N PHE A 237 10.03 -12.74 6.89
CA PHE A 237 8.87 -11.86 6.91
C PHE A 237 8.65 -11.23 8.29
N THR A 238 8.79 -12.01 9.36
CA THR A 238 8.67 -11.50 10.73
C THR A 238 9.77 -10.50 11.07
N ASN A 239 11.01 -10.74 10.65
CA ASN A 239 12.10 -9.78 10.81
C ASN A 239 11.76 -8.47 10.11
N TYR A 240 11.31 -8.52 8.85
CA TYR A 240 10.88 -7.32 8.13
C TYR A 240 9.83 -6.52 8.91
N ILE A 241 8.90 -7.20 9.54
CA ILE A 241 7.83 -6.54 10.31
C ILE A 241 8.37 -5.92 11.61
N THR A 242 9.19 -6.65 12.36
CA THR A 242 9.70 -6.19 13.66
C THR A 242 10.68 -5.03 13.56
N GLU A 243 11.44 -4.95 12.46
CA GLU A 243 12.44 -3.90 12.24
C GLU A 243 11.85 -2.52 11.94
N GLY A 244 10.57 -2.37 11.67
CA GLY A 244 9.99 -1.15 11.09
C GLY A 244 8.87 -0.49 11.90
N GLY A 245 8.75 -0.78 13.18
CA GLY A 245 7.65 -0.30 14.03
C GLY A 245 7.69 1.19 14.39
N GLU A 246 8.72 1.95 13.99
CA GLU A 246 8.91 3.34 14.37
C GLU A 246 9.23 4.22 13.15
N PHE A 247 8.83 5.49 13.24
CA PHE A 247 9.22 6.54 12.29
C PHE A 247 9.70 7.79 13.02
N SER A 248 10.42 8.65 12.34
CA SER A 248 10.96 9.91 12.88
C SER A 248 11.27 10.90 11.74
N ALA A 249 11.70 12.10 12.09
CA ALA A 249 12.16 13.07 11.09
C ALA A 249 13.32 12.56 10.22
N SER A 250 14.19 11.70 10.75
CA SER A 250 15.27 11.06 9.97
C SER A 250 14.84 9.81 9.18
N SER A 251 13.67 9.25 9.50
CA SER A 251 13.10 8.07 8.86
C SER A 251 11.58 8.20 8.72
N PRO A 252 11.09 9.10 7.83
CA PRO A 252 9.66 9.41 7.74
C PRO A 252 8.84 8.31 7.08
N GLY A 253 9.47 7.28 6.56
CA GLY A 253 8.81 6.24 5.77
C GLY A 253 8.63 6.64 4.30
N LYS A 254 7.98 5.76 3.54
CA LYS A 254 7.64 5.98 2.14
C LYS A 254 6.13 5.99 1.95
N PRO A 255 5.61 6.63 0.90
CA PRO A 255 4.23 6.46 0.47
C PRO A 255 3.92 4.99 0.19
N ILE A 256 2.87 4.45 0.78
CA ILE A 256 2.44 3.06 0.60
C ILE A 256 1.04 2.91 0.02
N PHE A 257 0.15 3.86 0.33
CA PHE A 257 -1.20 3.93 -0.21
C PHE A 257 -1.54 5.34 -0.65
N CYS A 258 -2.42 5.46 -1.64
CA CYS A 258 -3.10 6.70 -1.97
C CYS A 258 -4.61 6.48 -2.11
N SER A 259 -5.34 7.56 -1.84
CA SER A 259 -6.77 7.69 -2.09
C SER A 259 -6.99 8.75 -3.16
N PHE A 260 -8.06 8.55 -3.92
CA PHE A 260 -8.46 9.48 -4.98
C PHE A 260 -9.87 10.00 -4.71
N ALA A 261 -10.15 11.20 -5.16
CA ALA A 261 -11.48 11.78 -5.20
C ALA A 261 -11.84 12.19 -6.63
N ASN A 262 -13.13 12.14 -6.94
CA ASN A 262 -13.66 12.64 -8.20
C ASN A 262 -13.52 14.17 -8.24
N TYR A 263 -13.03 14.69 -9.35
CA TYR A 263 -12.86 16.13 -9.49
C TYR A 263 -14.19 16.90 -9.54
N SER A 264 -15.27 16.25 -9.96
CA SER A 264 -16.57 16.88 -10.18
C SER A 264 -17.33 17.22 -8.89
N ASP A 265 -17.13 16.41 -7.84
CA ASP A 265 -17.97 16.47 -6.63
C ASP A 265 -17.20 16.13 -5.34
N ASP A 266 -15.89 15.97 -5.43
CA ASP A 266 -15.00 15.61 -4.32
C ASP A 266 -15.34 14.27 -3.63
N SER A 267 -16.24 13.49 -4.20
CA SER A 267 -16.61 12.17 -3.67
C SER A 267 -15.44 11.17 -3.82
N PRO A 268 -15.32 10.19 -2.92
CA PRO A 268 -14.28 9.16 -3.02
C PRO A 268 -14.37 8.39 -4.34
N TYR A 269 -13.29 8.41 -5.13
CA TYR A 269 -13.21 7.61 -6.34
C TYR A 269 -13.02 6.13 -5.99
N ARG A 270 -13.84 5.28 -6.60
CA ARG A 270 -13.81 3.83 -6.40
C ARG A 270 -13.40 3.12 -7.68
N ILE A 271 -12.45 2.21 -7.55
CA ILE A 271 -11.99 1.37 -8.66
C ILE A 271 -12.93 0.18 -8.79
N ASN A 272 -13.43 -0.06 -10.00
CA ASN A 272 -14.19 -1.27 -10.33
C ASN A 272 -13.21 -2.39 -10.69
N PHE A 273 -13.28 -3.52 -9.99
CA PHE A 273 -12.43 -4.67 -10.25
C PHE A 273 -13.08 -5.63 -11.24
N LYS A 274 -12.25 -6.16 -12.14
CA LYS A 274 -12.59 -7.31 -13.00
C LYS A 274 -11.81 -8.51 -12.48
N ILE A 275 -12.52 -9.53 -12.00
CA ILE A 275 -11.95 -10.75 -11.43
C ILE A 275 -12.39 -11.91 -12.30
N ASP A 276 -11.44 -12.66 -12.86
CA ASP A 276 -11.70 -13.91 -13.56
C ASP A 276 -11.71 -15.04 -12.53
N ILE A 277 -12.81 -15.77 -12.47
CA ILE A 277 -13.05 -16.84 -11.49
C ILE A 277 -13.05 -18.24 -12.16
N ASP A 278 -12.82 -18.31 -13.46
CA ASP A 278 -12.87 -19.54 -14.26
C ASP A 278 -11.73 -20.54 -13.97
#